data_d7dc68a5b0d91c47af0edfca69ccd09a
#
_entry.id   d7dc68a5b0d91c47af0edfca69ccd09a
#
_cell.length_a   1.000
_cell.length_b   1.000
_cell.length_c   1.000
_cell.angle_alpha   90.00
_cell.angle_beta   90.00
_cell.angle_gamma   90.00
#
_symmetry.space_group_name_H-M   'P 1'
#
loop_
_entity.id
_entity.type
_entity.pdbx_description
1 polymer ?
#
loop_
_entity_poly.entity_id
_entity_poly.type
_entity_poly.pdbx_seq_one_letter_code
_entity_poly.pdbx_strand_id
1 'polypeptide(L)'
;MLQRDNSGASTSRRLLFIVRGAADVDNIAPVIWACSREQRPVVVVMTSSRAKQLVTTTPWITEATNITLIESLTDDEPRSLRTRLRRLLHHRAAARRLLTRYAVGLLCVEWGELPRRESGPILMRVRRWLLNDVVSQLKYAAQDLGLPLVAVPHGHSTKTVMIRSEHVERIMAHNSGKLPFADRDAYDAYVFASAYHRDAILAQSTMVGGNAKVWGSARFNDLWVPRLYAQASTWTPPDTARGRRIALFFVPKWNNLVNRQATLELMAEIARSAVLHLVIRGHARESDSGLSSDEYRSLQATGNATIVSGAMSSASLISGCDVLVDIDSSIAFDAVILEKPYVRPRYLQDASVTTIWDDLGGAHQTDSASATIGLLESARLTVAPRDLSFADVVFGGRGHEVLDRYQKELWSLVDGPASNHSASTTASE
;
A
#
# COMPACT_ATOMS: atom_id res chain seq x y z
N MET A 1 -25.36 6.22 -30.41
CA MET A 1 -25.57 7.64 -30.74
C MET A 1 -24.54 8.43 -29.96
N LEU A 2 -23.43 8.82 -30.62
CA LEU A 2 -22.29 9.48 -29.98
C LEU A 2 -22.54 10.99 -29.99
N GLN A 3 -22.80 11.56 -28.83
CA GLN A 3 -22.79 13.03 -28.69
C GLN A 3 -21.36 13.55 -28.94
N ARG A 4 -21.21 14.34 -30.00
CA ARG A 4 -20.06 15.20 -30.22
C ARG A 4 -20.25 16.46 -29.38
N ASP A 5 -19.59 16.54 -28.25
CA ASP A 5 -19.43 17.80 -27.53
C ASP A 5 -18.41 18.67 -28.28
N ASN A 6 -18.93 19.58 -29.09
CA ASN A 6 -18.23 20.73 -29.66
C ASN A 6 -18.40 21.92 -28.69
N SER A 7 -17.70 21.93 -27.58
CA SER A 7 -17.48 23.16 -26.80
C SER A 7 -15.99 23.44 -26.79
N GLY A 8 -15.59 24.58 -27.35
CA GLY A 8 -14.23 25.13 -27.27
C GLY A 8 -13.85 25.60 -25.88
N ALA A 9 -14.03 24.70 -24.89
CA ALA A 9 -13.58 24.88 -23.52
C ALA A 9 -12.08 24.62 -23.46
N SER A 10 -11.32 25.52 -22.91
CA SER A 10 -9.96 25.32 -22.43
C SER A 10 -9.88 23.92 -21.78
N THR A 11 -9.22 22.97 -22.45
CA THR A 11 -9.10 21.60 -21.95
C THR A 11 -8.19 21.62 -20.73
N SER A 12 -8.79 21.80 -19.54
CA SER A 12 -8.05 21.70 -18.27
C SER A 12 -7.34 20.35 -18.23
N ARG A 13 -6.04 20.38 -17.98
CA ARG A 13 -5.24 19.16 -17.85
C ARG A 13 -5.75 18.33 -16.69
N ARG A 14 -5.68 17.00 -16.81
CA ARG A 14 -6.23 16.02 -15.84
C ARG A 14 -5.13 15.32 -15.08
N LEU A 15 -5.42 14.99 -13.81
CA LEU A 15 -4.65 13.99 -13.06
C LEU A 15 -5.08 12.59 -13.49
N LEU A 16 -4.12 11.70 -13.76
CA LEU A 16 -4.41 10.29 -14.00
C LEU A 16 -3.79 9.42 -12.92
N PHE A 17 -4.62 8.59 -12.30
CA PHE A 17 -4.20 7.59 -11.33
C PHE A 17 -4.32 6.18 -11.94
N ILE A 18 -3.33 5.32 -11.67
CA ILE A 18 -3.37 3.91 -12.06
C ILE A 18 -3.65 3.05 -10.83
N VAL A 19 -4.62 2.15 -10.95
CA VAL A 19 -5.01 1.19 -9.90
C VAL A 19 -4.92 -0.23 -10.45
N ARG A 20 -4.12 -1.10 -9.80
CA ARG A 20 -3.89 -2.50 -10.19
C ARG A 20 -4.64 -3.48 -9.30
N GLY A 21 -4.80 -3.15 -8.02
CA GLY A 21 -5.38 -4.05 -7.03
C GLY A 21 -5.67 -3.40 -5.68
N ALA A 22 -5.88 -4.24 -4.67
CA ALA A 22 -6.31 -3.79 -3.34
C ALA A 22 -5.33 -2.83 -2.66
N ALA A 23 -4.03 -3.09 -2.77
CA ALA A 23 -3.01 -2.23 -2.17
C ALA A 23 -3.03 -0.82 -2.78
N ASP A 24 -3.18 -0.73 -4.11
CA ASP A 24 -3.28 0.55 -4.80
C ASP A 24 -4.54 1.31 -4.38
N VAL A 25 -5.69 0.63 -4.32
CA VAL A 25 -6.94 1.27 -3.84
C VAL A 25 -6.76 1.79 -2.43
N ASP A 26 -6.20 0.99 -1.53
CA ASP A 26 -6.01 1.35 -0.12
C ASP A 26 -5.11 2.58 0.06
N ASN A 27 -4.02 2.68 -0.72
CA ASN A 27 -3.05 3.77 -0.59
C ASN A 27 -3.35 4.99 -1.47
N ILE A 28 -3.98 4.80 -2.64
CA ILE A 28 -4.22 5.87 -3.62
C ILE A 28 -5.62 6.49 -3.47
N ALA A 29 -6.62 5.74 -3.01
CA ALA A 29 -7.98 6.25 -2.85
C ALA A 29 -8.08 7.54 -2.02
N PRO A 30 -7.37 7.70 -0.87
CA PRO A 30 -7.38 8.96 -0.14
C PRO A 30 -6.84 10.14 -0.95
N VAL A 31 -5.84 9.90 -1.81
CA VAL A 31 -5.28 10.93 -2.71
C VAL A 31 -6.27 11.29 -3.81
N ILE A 32 -6.91 10.29 -4.44
CA ILE A 32 -7.97 10.52 -5.44
C ILE A 32 -9.10 11.34 -4.82
N TRP A 33 -9.56 10.93 -3.62
CA TRP A 33 -10.59 11.65 -2.91
C TRP A 33 -10.21 13.11 -2.62
N ALA A 34 -9.00 13.35 -2.11
CA ALA A 34 -8.52 14.71 -1.87
C ALA A 34 -8.51 15.54 -3.16
N CYS A 35 -7.93 15.03 -4.24
CA CYS A 35 -7.84 15.72 -5.53
C CYS A 35 -9.22 15.97 -6.17
N SER A 36 -10.20 15.09 -5.96
CA SER A 36 -11.55 15.26 -6.51
C SER A 36 -12.36 16.36 -5.82
N ARG A 37 -12.00 16.76 -4.59
CA ARG A 37 -12.71 17.81 -3.84
C ARG A 37 -12.66 19.19 -4.51
N GLU A 38 -11.63 19.48 -5.29
CA GLU A 38 -11.51 20.75 -6.04
C GLU A 38 -12.37 20.81 -7.30
N GLN A 39 -13.19 19.82 -7.58
CA GLN A 39 -14.00 19.73 -8.82
C GLN A 39 -13.14 19.73 -10.11
N ARG A 40 -11.82 19.56 -9.99
CA ARG A 40 -10.93 19.41 -11.14
C ARG A 40 -10.99 17.97 -11.67
N PRO A 41 -10.87 17.77 -12.99
CA PRO A 41 -11.11 16.47 -13.59
C PRO A 41 -9.97 15.47 -13.26
N VAL A 42 -10.36 14.31 -12.74
CA VAL A 42 -9.49 13.18 -12.41
C VAL A 42 -9.83 11.99 -13.29
N VAL A 43 -8.82 11.24 -13.70
CA VAL A 43 -8.96 9.98 -14.46
C VAL A 43 -8.39 8.83 -13.63
N VAL A 44 -9.13 7.74 -13.52
CA VAL A 44 -8.69 6.51 -12.84
C VAL A 44 -8.69 5.37 -13.83
N VAL A 45 -7.51 4.82 -14.09
CA VAL A 45 -7.32 3.65 -14.97
C VAL A 45 -7.22 2.40 -14.12
N MET A 46 -8.14 1.46 -14.33
CA MET A 46 -8.15 0.15 -13.67
C MET A 46 -7.53 -0.89 -14.60
N THR A 47 -6.40 -1.48 -14.19
CA THR A 47 -5.62 -2.38 -15.06
C THR A 47 -5.96 -3.86 -14.86
N SER A 48 -6.87 -4.20 -13.95
CA SER A 48 -7.32 -5.57 -13.72
C SER A 48 -8.80 -5.64 -13.32
N SER A 49 -9.44 -6.79 -13.53
CA SER A 49 -10.81 -7.06 -13.09
C SER A 49 -10.98 -6.88 -11.58
N ARG A 50 -9.95 -7.23 -10.80
CA ARG A 50 -9.94 -7.01 -9.35
C ARG A 50 -9.90 -5.53 -8.99
N ALA A 51 -9.07 -4.75 -9.68
CA ALA A 51 -9.03 -3.30 -9.49
C ALA A 51 -10.39 -2.66 -9.80
N LYS A 52 -11.02 -3.08 -10.92
CA LYS A 52 -12.35 -2.65 -11.29
C LYS A 52 -13.37 -2.92 -10.18
N GLN A 53 -13.45 -4.16 -9.69
CA GLN A 53 -14.36 -4.51 -8.61
C GLN A 53 -14.18 -3.64 -7.39
N LEU A 54 -12.94 -3.41 -6.94
CA LEU A 54 -12.63 -2.61 -5.77
C LEU A 54 -12.97 -1.14 -5.95
N VAL A 55 -12.61 -0.54 -7.08
CA VAL A 55 -12.89 0.87 -7.37
C VAL A 55 -14.39 1.12 -7.47
N THR A 56 -15.14 0.24 -8.15
CA THR A 56 -16.59 0.39 -8.32
C THR A 56 -17.39 0.16 -7.04
N THR A 57 -16.81 -0.50 -6.04
CA THR A 57 -17.38 -0.65 -4.70
C THR A 57 -16.92 0.41 -3.71
N THR A 58 -16.15 1.41 -4.16
CA THR A 58 -15.66 2.50 -3.32
C THR A 58 -16.54 3.74 -3.53
N PRO A 59 -17.50 4.06 -2.64
CA PRO A 59 -18.53 5.07 -2.88
C PRO A 59 -17.97 6.45 -3.21
N TRP A 60 -16.96 6.93 -2.47
CA TRP A 60 -16.37 8.26 -2.69
C TRP A 60 -15.63 8.42 -4.03
N ILE A 61 -15.30 7.32 -4.73
CA ILE A 61 -14.77 7.38 -6.10
C ILE A 61 -15.94 7.39 -7.09
N THR A 62 -16.95 6.55 -6.86
CA THR A 62 -18.07 6.37 -7.81
C THR A 62 -19.09 7.51 -7.75
N GLU A 63 -19.23 8.17 -6.61
CA GLU A 63 -20.14 9.30 -6.40
C GLU A 63 -19.55 10.65 -6.87
N ALA A 64 -18.24 10.73 -7.05
CA ALA A 64 -17.58 11.95 -7.50
C ALA A 64 -17.83 12.21 -9.00
N THR A 65 -18.48 13.32 -9.32
CA THR A 65 -18.89 13.68 -10.71
C THR A 65 -17.74 14.07 -11.62
N ASN A 66 -16.58 14.43 -11.05
CA ASN A 66 -15.37 14.86 -11.77
C ASN A 66 -14.36 13.72 -11.99
N ILE A 67 -14.68 12.47 -11.58
CA ILE A 67 -13.84 11.30 -11.80
C ILE A 67 -14.31 10.53 -13.04
N THR A 68 -13.38 10.26 -13.96
CA THR A 68 -13.62 9.41 -15.12
C THR A 68 -12.95 8.06 -14.90
N LEU A 69 -13.72 6.97 -14.85
CA LEU A 69 -13.22 5.60 -14.72
C LEU A 69 -12.94 4.99 -16.10
N ILE A 70 -11.77 4.37 -16.26
CA ILE A 70 -11.33 3.73 -17.52
C ILE A 70 -10.98 2.26 -17.28
N GLU A 71 -11.63 1.38 -18.03
CA GLU A 71 -11.49 -0.08 -17.95
C GLU A 71 -10.86 -0.70 -19.22
N SER A 72 -10.48 0.11 -20.18
CA SER A 72 -10.11 -0.38 -21.53
C SER A 72 -8.70 -0.94 -21.64
N LEU A 73 -7.88 -0.80 -20.60
CA LEU A 73 -6.51 -1.33 -20.55
C LEU A 73 -6.40 -2.30 -19.37
N THR A 74 -6.61 -3.60 -19.65
CA THR A 74 -6.53 -4.64 -18.62
C THR A 74 -5.36 -5.57 -18.84
N ASP A 75 -4.73 -6.00 -17.75
CA ASP A 75 -3.67 -7.02 -17.72
C ASP A 75 -4.23 -8.44 -17.53
N ASP A 76 -5.54 -8.62 -17.67
CA ASP A 76 -6.18 -9.95 -17.60
C ASP A 76 -5.47 -10.91 -18.55
N GLU A 77 -4.93 -11.98 -18.02
CA GLU A 77 -3.85 -12.78 -18.60
C GLU A 77 -4.10 -13.23 -20.05
N PRO A 78 -3.20 -12.93 -20.98
CA PRO A 78 -3.25 -13.53 -22.32
C PRO A 78 -2.69 -14.95 -22.27
N ARG A 79 -3.49 -15.90 -22.66
CA ARG A 79 -3.15 -17.35 -22.67
C ARG A 79 -2.08 -17.76 -23.70
N SER A 80 -1.66 -16.89 -24.63
CA SER A 80 -0.66 -17.23 -25.65
C SER A 80 0.37 -16.13 -25.91
N LEU A 81 1.59 -16.51 -26.31
CA LEU A 81 2.69 -15.61 -26.66
C LEU A 81 2.29 -14.65 -27.82
N ARG A 82 1.53 -15.15 -28.80
CA ARG A 82 1.06 -14.37 -29.96
C ARG A 82 0.09 -13.26 -29.53
N THR A 83 -0.75 -13.54 -28.53
CA THR A 83 -1.68 -12.56 -27.95
C THR A 83 -0.92 -11.53 -27.12
N ARG A 84 0.16 -11.95 -26.42
CA ARG A 84 1.06 -11.04 -25.69
C ARG A 84 1.74 -10.06 -26.63
N LEU A 85 2.32 -10.51 -27.73
CA LEU A 85 2.97 -9.66 -28.73
C LEU A 85 2.03 -8.66 -29.39
N ARG A 86 0.84 -9.09 -29.78
CA ARG A 86 -0.20 -8.20 -30.34
C ARG A 86 -0.62 -7.12 -29.33
N ARG A 87 -0.84 -7.50 -28.08
CA ARG A 87 -1.20 -6.54 -27.00
C ARG A 87 -0.10 -5.51 -26.76
N LEU A 88 1.18 -5.90 -26.73
CA LEU A 88 2.30 -5.00 -26.49
C LEU A 88 2.38 -3.87 -27.53
N LEU A 89 2.27 -4.23 -28.82
CA LEU A 89 2.28 -3.23 -29.90
C LEU A 89 1.07 -2.30 -29.82
N HIS A 90 -0.09 -2.84 -29.46
CA HIS A 90 -1.33 -2.07 -29.32
C HIS A 90 -1.38 -1.26 -28.03
N HIS A 91 -0.83 -1.76 -26.90
CA HIS A 91 -0.93 -1.10 -25.61
C HIS A 91 -0.17 0.23 -25.57
N ARG A 92 1.04 0.32 -26.16
CA ARG A 92 1.79 1.60 -26.18
C ARG A 92 1.06 2.68 -26.98
N ALA A 93 0.56 2.32 -28.16
CA ALA A 93 -0.25 3.24 -28.96
C ALA A 93 -1.58 3.56 -28.27
N ALA A 94 -2.20 2.59 -27.61
CA ALA A 94 -3.42 2.77 -26.83
C ALA A 94 -3.17 3.66 -25.62
N ALA A 95 -2.07 3.42 -24.87
CA ALA A 95 -1.66 4.25 -23.73
C ALA A 95 -1.46 5.71 -24.16
N ARG A 96 -0.69 5.95 -25.24
CA ARG A 96 -0.48 7.30 -25.77
C ARG A 96 -1.79 7.97 -26.20
N ARG A 97 -2.66 7.24 -26.93
CA ARG A 97 -3.99 7.76 -27.33
C ARG A 97 -4.85 8.09 -26.12
N LEU A 98 -4.80 7.26 -25.05
CA LEU A 98 -5.53 7.49 -23.82
C LEU A 98 -5.07 8.78 -23.15
N LEU A 99 -3.75 8.93 -22.92
CA LEU A 99 -3.19 10.14 -22.29
C LEU A 99 -3.55 11.39 -23.06
N THR A 100 -3.47 11.36 -24.39
CA THR A 100 -3.83 12.48 -25.26
C THR A 100 -5.34 12.76 -25.26
N ARG A 101 -6.17 11.72 -25.42
CA ARG A 101 -7.64 11.84 -25.45
C ARG A 101 -8.21 12.49 -24.20
N TYR A 102 -7.66 12.13 -23.04
CA TYR A 102 -8.12 12.67 -21.76
C TYR A 102 -7.38 13.92 -21.32
N ALA A 103 -6.54 14.52 -22.18
CA ALA A 103 -5.73 15.69 -21.86
C ALA A 103 -4.98 15.55 -20.52
N VAL A 104 -4.34 14.37 -20.32
CA VAL A 104 -3.61 14.08 -19.07
C VAL A 104 -2.44 15.03 -18.91
N GLY A 105 -2.35 15.67 -17.76
CA GLY A 105 -1.26 16.57 -17.41
C GLY A 105 -0.22 15.95 -16.47
N LEU A 106 -0.58 14.86 -15.75
CA LEU A 106 0.29 14.15 -14.84
C LEU A 106 -0.16 12.72 -14.67
N LEU A 107 0.79 11.79 -14.57
CA LEU A 107 0.56 10.39 -14.25
C LEU A 107 1.01 10.08 -12.82
N CYS A 108 0.06 9.67 -11.95
CA CYS A 108 0.30 9.22 -10.59
C CYS A 108 0.19 7.70 -10.51
N VAL A 109 1.21 7.05 -9.96
CA VAL A 109 1.30 5.60 -9.82
C VAL A 109 1.75 5.23 -8.40
N GLU A 110 1.47 4.00 -7.99
CA GLU A 110 2.08 3.42 -6.80
C GLU A 110 3.59 3.23 -7.00
N TRP A 111 4.35 3.21 -5.91
CA TRP A 111 5.79 2.92 -5.93
C TRP A 111 6.13 1.73 -6.82
N GLY A 112 7.19 1.86 -7.57
CA GLY A 112 7.65 0.81 -8.44
C GLY A 112 8.81 1.27 -9.31
N GLU A 113 9.38 0.33 -10.02
CA GLU A 113 10.44 0.59 -10.98
C GLU A 113 9.96 1.54 -12.08
N LEU A 114 10.82 2.46 -12.49
CA LEU A 114 10.66 3.17 -13.73
C LEU A 114 11.58 2.52 -14.77
N PRO A 115 11.03 1.80 -15.75
CA PRO A 115 11.86 1.11 -16.71
C PRO A 115 12.73 2.08 -17.50
N ARG A 116 14.05 1.97 -17.38
CA ARG A 116 15.01 2.78 -18.19
C ARG A 116 14.95 2.33 -19.63
N ARG A 117 14.81 3.28 -20.56
CA ARG A 117 14.68 3.02 -21.99
C ARG A 117 15.91 2.36 -22.62
N GLU A 118 17.11 2.55 -22.09
CA GLU A 118 18.33 2.40 -22.87
C GLU A 118 19.44 1.54 -22.25
N SER A 119 19.32 1.05 -21.05
CA SER A 119 20.41 0.28 -20.43
C SER A 119 20.28 -1.23 -20.59
N GLY A 120 21.23 -1.83 -21.31
CA GLY A 120 21.45 -3.28 -21.37
C GLY A 120 21.47 -3.88 -22.79
N PRO A 121 21.89 -5.14 -22.92
CA PRO A 121 21.96 -5.87 -24.19
C PRO A 121 20.59 -5.91 -24.89
N ILE A 122 20.58 -5.91 -26.22
CA ILE A 122 19.35 -5.91 -27.05
C ILE A 122 18.38 -7.01 -26.61
N LEU A 123 18.88 -8.19 -26.28
CA LEU A 123 18.07 -9.33 -25.84
C LEU A 123 17.30 -9.03 -24.53
N MET A 124 17.93 -8.36 -23.58
CA MET A 124 17.31 -7.94 -22.32
C MET A 124 16.28 -6.82 -22.52
N ARG A 125 16.53 -5.92 -23.49
CA ARG A 125 15.58 -4.87 -23.90
C ARG A 125 14.33 -5.50 -24.50
N VAL A 126 14.49 -6.48 -25.41
CA VAL A 126 13.39 -7.23 -26.02
C VAL A 126 12.63 -8.03 -24.94
N ARG A 127 13.33 -8.71 -24.03
CA ARG A 127 12.71 -9.46 -22.93
C ARG A 127 11.91 -8.53 -22.01
N ARG A 128 12.46 -7.38 -21.59
CA ARG A 128 11.75 -6.38 -20.79
C ARG A 128 10.54 -5.86 -21.54
N TRP A 129 10.69 -5.55 -22.82
CA TRP A 129 9.60 -5.11 -23.67
C TRP A 129 8.47 -6.15 -23.77
N LEU A 130 8.79 -7.43 -23.87
CA LEU A 130 7.83 -8.54 -23.89
C LEU A 130 7.13 -8.79 -22.55
N LEU A 131 7.76 -8.41 -21.43
CA LEU A 131 7.25 -8.62 -20.08
C LEU A 131 6.58 -7.37 -19.48
N ASN A 132 6.57 -6.24 -20.19
CA ASN A 132 5.99 -5.00 -19.71
C ASN A 132 4.46 -5.09 -19.61
N ASP A 133 3.96 -4.78 -18.43
CA ASP A 133 2.53 -4.64 -18.13
C ASP A 133 1.94 -3.31 -18.65
N VAL A 134 0.63 -3.13 -18.50
CA VAL A 134 -0.07 -1.90 -18.89
C VAL A 134 0.47 -0.67 -18.16
N VAL A 135 0.84 -0.81 -16.89
CA VAL A 135 1.41 0.29 -16.09
C VAL A 135 2.71 0.78 -16.69
N SER A 136 3.60 -0.13 -17.06
CA SER A 136 4.87 0.20 -17.74
C SER A 136 4.62 0.91 -19.07
N GLN A 137 3.64 0.48 -19.85
CA GLN A 137 3.27 1.13 -21.12
C GLN A 137 2.74 2.56 -20.91
N LEU A 138 1.95 2.80 -19.87
CA LEU A 138 1.49 4.13 -19.49
C LEU A 138 2.64 5.03 -19.03
N LYS A 139 3.55 4.51 -18.22
CA LYS A 139 4.77 5.23 -17.80
C LYS A 139 5.63 5.63 -19.00
N TYR A 140 5.89 4.71 -19.94
CA TYR A 140 6.62 5.04 -21.18
C TYR A 140 5.89 6.07 -22.03
N ALA A 141 4.57 5.93 -22.21
CA ALA A 141 3.80 6.88 -22.99
C ALA A 141 3.79 8.28 -22.34
N ALA A 142 3.76 8.36 -21.01
CA ALA A 142 3.87 9.62 -20.28
C ALA A 142 5.24 10.27 -20.49
N GLN A 143 6.34 9.49 -20.37
CA GLN A 143 7.69 9.97 -20.68
C GLN A 143 7.83 10.45 -22.13
N ASP A 144 7.21 9.73 -23.11
CA ASP A 144 7.22 10.15 -24.53
C ASP A 144 6.51 11.46 -24.78
N LEU A 145 5.53 11.77 -23.95
CA LEU A 145 4.75 13.00 -24.03
C LEU A 145 5.28 14.13 -23.14
N GLY A 146 6.39 13.89 -22.41
CA GLY A 146 6.95 14.84 -21.45
C GLY A 146 6.02 15.15 -20.29
N LEU A 147 5.16 14.18 -19.90
CA LEU A 147 4.25 14.35 -18.77
C LEU A 147 4.96 14.02 -17.47
N PRO A 148 4.75 14.81 -16.39
CA PRO A 148 5.25 14.49 -15.07
C PRO A 148 4.78 13.13 -14.58
N LEU A 149 5.68 12.40 -13.90
CA LEU A 149 5.44 11.11 -13.29
C LEU A 149 5.65 11.20 -11.78
N VAL A 150 4.62 10.87 -11.02
CA VAL A 150 4.67 10.86 -9.55
C VAL A 150 4.45 9.44 -9.03
N ALA A 151 5.36 8.96 -8.18
CA ALA A 151 5.18 7.70 -7.46
C ALA A 151 4.74 7.95 -6.03
N VAL A 152 3.57 7.41 -5.64
CA VAL A 152 3.04 7.50 -4.27
C VAL A 152 3.34 6.23 -3.47
N PRO A 153 3.38 6.29 -2.13
CA PRO A 153 3.74 5.15 -1.29
C PRO A 153 2.88 3.90 -1.55
N HIS A 154 3.54 2.74 -1.58
CA HIS A 154 2.90 1.41 -1.70
C HIS A 154 2.28 0.92 -0.37
N GLY A 155 2.49 1.61 0.70
CA GLY A 155 2.11 1.24 2.04
C GLY A 155 3.03 1.95 3.02
N HIS A 156 2.95 1.52 4.26
CA HIS A 156 3.73 2.09 5.33
C HIS A 156 4.42 0.97 6.11
N SER A 157 5.71 1.09 6.35
CA SER A 157 6.46 0.10 7.13
C SER A 157 6.45 0.46 8.60
N THR A 158 6.27 -0.54 9.45
CA THR A 158 6.51 -0.39 10.89
C THR A 158 7.99 -0.46 11.24
N LYS A 159 8.85 -0.90 10.31
CA LYS A 159 10.28 -1.13 10.55
C LYS A 159 11.07 0.15 10.38
N THR A 160 12.02 0.34 11.29
CA THR A 160 12.93 1.49 11.29
C THR A 160 14.11 1.30 10.34
N VAL A 161 14.50 0.07 10.12
CA VAL A 161 15.48 -0.33 9.12
C VAL A 161 14.71 -1.00 8.00
N MET A 162 15.11 -0.75 6.76
CA MET A 162 14.43 -1.30 5.59
C MET A 162 14.11 -2.79 5.73
N ILE A 163 13.00 -3.16 5.08
CA ILE A 163 12.42 -4.50 5.05
C ILE A 163 13.52 -5.57 4.99
N ARG A 164 13.88 -6.11 6.13
CA ARG A 164 14.70 -7.32 6.20
C ARG A 164 13.79 -8.51 5.91
N SER A 165 13.85 -8.98 4.69
CA SER A 165 13.34 -10.28 4.30
C SER A 165 14.46 -10.98 3.56
N GLU A 166 14.46 -12.31 3.55
CA GLU A 166 15.43 -13.10 2.79
C GLU A 166 15.54 -12.70 1.32
N HIS A 167 14.43 -12.21 0.75
CA HIS A 167 14.41 -11.73 -0.62
C HIS A 167 15.19 -10.41 -0.78
N VAL A 168 14.98 -9.46 0.11
CA VAL A 168 15.69 -8.18 0.11
C VAL A 168 17.17 -8.37 0.39
N GLU A 169 17.52 -9.22 1.34
CA GLU A 169 18.94 -9.55 1.63
C GLU A 169 19.64 -10.16 0.43
N ARG A 170 18.97 -11.06 -0.30
CA ARG A 170 19.51 -11.60 -1.56
C ARG A 170 19.73 -10.52 -2.62
N ILE A 171 18.79 -9.59 -2.79
CA ILE A 171 18.94 -8.48 -3.73
C ILE A 171 20.10 -7.59 -3.32
N MET A 172 20.22 -7.24 -2.06
CA MET A 172 21.31 -6.40 -1.54
C MET A 172 22.67 -7.08 -1.71
N ALA A 173 22.78 -8.37 -1.41
CA ALA A 173 23.99 -9.15 -1.61
C ALA A 173 24.48 -9.13 -3.07
N HIS A 174 23.56 -9.16 -4.04
CA HIS A 174 23.89 -9.07 -5.47
C HIS A 174 24.17 -7.63 -5.95
N ASN A 175 23.93 -6.61 -5.15
CA ASN A 175 24.06 -5.20 -5.51
C ASN A 175 24.96 -4.42 -4.52
N SER A 176 26.08 -5.03 -4.12
CA SER A 176 27.09 -4.39 -3.24
C SER A 176 26.50 -3.86 -1.93
N GLY A 177 25.56 -4.59 -1.34
CA GLY A 177 24.91 -4.25 -0.07
C GLY A 177 23.85 -3.17 -0.17
N LYS A 178 23.45 -2.75 -1.37
CA LYS A 178 22.43 -1.71 -1.57
C LYS A 178 21.25 -2.20 -2.42
N LEU A 179 20.08 -1.59 -2.24
CA LEU A 179 18.93 -1.80 -3.11
C LEU A 179 19.11 -1.06 -4.44
N PRO A 180 18.85 -1.69 -5.59
CA PRO A 180 19.06 -1.11 -6.91
C PRO A 180 17.92 -0.13 -7.30
N PHE A 181 17.77 0.99 -6.58
CA PHE A 181 16.69 1.96 -6.73
C PHE A 181 17.05 3.23 -7.54
N ALA A 182 18.19 3.23 -8.23
CA ALA A 182 18.60 4.36 -9.04
C ALA A 182 17.63 4.74 -10.18
N ASP A 183 16.78 3.80 -10.63
CA ASP A 183 15.75 4.08 -11.62
C ASP A 183 14.64 5.01 -11.09
N ARG A 184 14.46 5.05 -9.78
CA ARG A 184 13.43 5.87 -9.12
C ARG A 184 13.76 7.37 -9.14
N ASP A 185 15.02 7.73 -9.37
CA ASP A 185 15.43 9.13 -9.58
C ASP A 185 14.87 9.73 -10.90
N ALA A 186 14.31 8.90 -11.78
CA ALA A 186 13.68 9.36 -13.02
C ALA A 186 12.19 9.74 -12.89
N TYR A 187 11.61 9.64 -11.69
CA TYR A 187 10.31 10.26 -11.40
C TYR A 187 10.48 11.76 -11.11
N ASP A 188 9.49 12.56 -11.41
CA ASP A 188 9.46 13.99 -11.03
C ASP A 188 9.28 14.16 -9.51
N ALA A 189 8.52 13.25 -8.90
CA ALA A 189 8.46 13.10 -7.45
C ALA A 189 8.32 11.62 -7.06
N TYR A 190 9.19 11.17 -6.19
CA TYR A 190 9.08 9.88 -5.51
C TYR A 190 8.72 10.15 -4.04
N VAL A 191 7.44 9.91 -3.72
CA VAL A 191 6.83 10.40 -2.47
C VAL A 191 7.03 9.40 -1.33
N PHE A 192 7.39 9.91 -0.17
CA PHE A 192 7.52 9.17 1.08
C PHE A 192 6.48 9.62 2.11
N ALA A 193 6.04 8.68 2.93
CA ALA A 193 5.11 8.96 4.02
C ALA A 193 5.75 9.79 5.14
N SER A 194 7.06 9.64 5.38
CA SER A 194 7.78 10.42 6.40
C SER A 194 9.25 10.60 6.02
N ALA A 195 9.90 11.58 6.62
CA ALA A 195 11.34 11.78 6.50
C ALA A 195 12.12 10.56 6.97
N TYR A 196 11.67 9.94 8.04
CA TYR A 196 12.23 8.73 8.60
C TYR A 196 12.32 7.58 7.56
N HIS A 197 11.23 7.30 6.85
CA HIS A 197 11.24 6.28 5.78
C HIS A 197 12.07 6.68 4.57
N ARG A 198 12.02 7.95 4.18
CA ARG A 198 12.86 8.47 3.10
C ARG A 198 14.34 8.24 3.41
N ASP A 199 14.78 8.65 4.58
CA ASP A 199 16.19 8.62 4.95
C ASP A 199 16.69 7.17 5.12
N ALA A 200 15.85 6.26 5.65
CA ALA A 200 16.15 4.84 5.72
C ALA A 200 16.32 4.21 4.33
N ILE A 201 15.45 4.57 3.36
CA ILE A 201 15.56 4.07 1.99
C ILE A 201 16.77 4.65 1.27
N LEU A 202 17.03 5.94 1.38
CA LEU A 202 18.19 6.58 0.75
C LEU A 202 19.51 6.00 1.28
N ALA A 203 19.62 5.75 2.58
CA ALA A 203 20.80 5.15 3.18
C ALA A 203 21.10 3.74 2.64
N GLN A 204 20.09 2.96 2.32
CA GLN A 204 20.19 1.54 1.95
C GLN A 204 20.02 1.26 0.45
N SER A 205 19.87 2.30 -0.38
CA SER A 205 19.64 2.13 -1.81
C SER A 205 20.64 2.90 -2.67
N THR A 206 20.55 2.68 -3.99
CA THR A 206 21.30 3.43 -5.00
C THR A 206 20.56 4.68 -5.49
N MET A 207 19.43 5.03 -4.86
CA MET A 207 18.69 6.25 -5.16
C MET A 207 19.48 7.48 -4.68
N VAL A 208 19.60 8.50 -5.53
CA VAL A 208 20.28 9.77 -5.21
C VAL A 208 19.37 10.68 -4.38
N GLY A 209 18.07 10.64 -4.66
CA GLY A 209 17.04 11.25 -3.83
C GLY A 209 16.73 12.71 -4.10
N GLY A 210 17.21 13.30 -5.17
CA GLY A 210 16.87 14.69 -5.53
C GLY A 210 15.36 14.93 -5.70
N ASN A 211 14.63 13.91 -6.12
CA ASN A 211 13.18 13.88 -6.28
C ASN A 211 12.42 13.23 -5.12
N ALA A 212 13.11 12.81 -4.06
CA ALA A 212 12.53 12.18 -2.87
C ALA A 212 11.77 13.22 -2.03
N LYS A 213 10.45 13.22 -2.12
CA LYS A 213 9.56 14.17 -1.44
C LYS A 213 8.88 13.51 -0.24
N VAL A 214 8.70 14.26 0.84
CA VAL A 214 7.92 13.83 2.00
C VAL A 214 6.59 14.58 1.99
N TRP A 215 5.51 13.86 1.63
CA TRP A 215 4.16 14.45 1.60
C TRP A 215 3.27 13.94 2.73
N GLY A 216 3.70 12.93 3.46
CA GLY A 216 2.94 12.30 4.51
C GLY A 216 2.24 11.02 4.06
N SER A 217 1.62 10.32 5.00
CA SER A 217 0.83 9.12 4.73
C SER A 217 -0.63 9.50 4.43
N ALA A 218 -1.02 9.47 3.16
CA ALA A 218 -2.41 9.69 2.79
C ALA A 218 -3.33 8.58 3.31
N ARG A 219 -2.82 7.36 3.46
CA ARG A 219 -3.58 6.19 3.96
C ARG A 219 -3.80 6.22 5.46
N PHE A 220 -2.75 6.55 6.21
CA PHE A 220 -2.76 6.51 7.67
C PHE A 220 -2.79 7.92 8.24
N ASN A 221 -3.93 8.58 8.17
CA ASN A 221 -4.16 9.86 8.82
C ASN A 221 -5.52 9.87 9.53
N ASP A 222 -5.65 10.76 10.49
CA ASP A 222 -6.79 10.88 11.38
C ASP A 222 -8.08 11.41 10.70
N LEU A 223 -8.00 11.86 9.46
CA LEU A 223 -9.16 12.22 8.66
C LEU A 223 -9.67 11.04 7.82
N TRP A 224 -8.75 10.28 7.20
CA TRP A 224 -9.11 9.23 6.28
C TRP A 224 -9.51 7.92 6.96
N VAL A 225 -8.73 7.49 7.98
CA VAL A 225 -8.98 6.22 8.66
C VAL A 225 -10.39 6.18 9.28
N PRO A 226 -10.84 7.16 10.09
CA PRO A 226 -12.19 7.15 10.61
C PRO A 226 -13.27 7.13 9.52
N ARG A 227 -13.04 7.84 8.39
CA ARG A 227 -13.96 7.83 7.25
C ARG A 227 -14.08 6.45 6.61
N LEU A 228 -12.94 5.78 6.40
CA LEU A 228 -12.90 4.41 5.89
C LEU A 228 -13.67 3.45 6.79
N TYR A 229 -13.48 3.58 8.09
CA TYR A 229 -14.11 2.72 9.10
C TYR A 229 -15.61 3.00 9.27
N ALA A 230 -16.04 4.25 9.15
CA ALA A 230 -17.46 4.61 9.19
C ALA A 230 -18.28 3.97 8.06
N GLN A 231 -17.63 3.59 6.94
CA GLN A 231 -18.28 2.92 5.80
C GLN A 231 -18.16 1.41 5.84
N ALA A 232 -17.26 0.86 6.66
CA ALA A 232 -17.12 -0.57 6.80
C ALA A 232 -18.29 -1.13 7.64
N SER A 233 -18.90 -2.24 7.17
CA SER A 233 -19.83 -2.97 8.01
C SER A 233 -19.10 -3.52 9.23
N THR A 234 -19.60 -3.27 10.43
CA THR A 234 -19.02 -3.84 11.65
C THR A 234 -19.18 -5.35 11.62
N TRP A 235 -18.08 -6.06 11.79
CA TRP A 235 -18.11 -7.51 11.99
C TRP A 235 -18.74 -7.83 13.35
N THR A 236 -19.68 -8.76 13.34
CA THR A 236 -20.32 -9.23 14.57
C THR A 236 -19.66 -10.52 15.03
N PRO A 237 -19.12 -10.54 16.26
CA PRO A 237 -18.58 -11.77 16.83
C PRO A 237 -19.62 -12.91 16.89
N PRO A 238 -19.21 -14.17 16.75
CA PRO A 238 -20.11 -15.29 16.88
C PRO A 238 -20.59 -15.42 18.32
N ASP A 239 -21.71 -16.13 18.52
CA ASP A 239 -22.28 -16.35 19.87
C ASP A 239 -21.30 -17.04 20.84
N THR A 240 -20.40 -17.86 20.32
CA THR A 240 -19.31 -18.50 21.11
C THR A 240 -18.34 -17.49 21.73
N ALA A 241 -18.30 -16.27 21.22
CA ALA A 241 -17.46 -15.20 21.74
C ALA A 241 -18.15 -14.35 22.83
N ARG A 242 -19.45 -14.63 23.11
CA ARG A 242 -20.24 -13.82 24.07
C ARG A 242 -19.59 -13.81 25.46
N GLY A 243 -19.39 -12.61 26.01
CA GLY A 243 -18.76 -12.40 27.31
C GLY A 243 -17.26 -12.56 27.35
N ARG A 244 -16.61 -12.75 26.19
CA ARG A 244 -15.17 -12.83 26.05
C ARG A 244 -14.62 -11.61 25.34
N ARG A 245 -13.37 -11.25 25.64
CA ARG A 245 -12.63 -10.22 24.92
C ARG A 245 -12.19 -10.75 23.57
N ILE A 246 -12.46 -10.00 22.52
CA ILE A 246 -12.11 -10.35 21.13
C ILE A 246 -10.67 -9.92 20.85
N ALA A 247 -9.77 -10.89 20.75
CA ALA A 247 -8.39 -10.70 20.33
C ALA A 247 -8.27 -10.98 18.81
N LEU A 248 -8.10 -9.95 18.01
CA LEU A 248 -7.90 -10.08 16.57
C LEU A 248 -6.43 -10.26 16.26
N PHE A 249 -6.07 -11.37 15.66
CA PHE A 249 -4.71 -11.72 15.27
C PHE A 249 -4.55 -11.70 13.76
N PHE A 250 -3.69 -10.81 13.25
CA PHE A 250 -3.27 -10.83 11.86
C PHE A 250 -2.06 -11.75 11.69
N VAL A 251 -2.22 -12.78 10.86
CA VAL A 251 -1.13 -13.73 10.58
C VAL A 251 -0.01 -13.01 9.84
N PRO A 252 1.21 -13.01 10.37
CA PRO A 252 2.33 -12.29 9.75
C PRO A 252 2.83 -13.01 8.50
N LYS A 253 3.68 -12.34 7.73
CA LYS A 253 4.48 -13.00 6.70
C LYS A 253 5.62 -13.76 7.36
N TRP A 254 5.65 -15.08 7.18
CA TRP A 254 6.67 -15.93 7.79
C TRP A 254 8.10 -15.57 7.36
N ASN A 255 8.28 -15.09 6.13
CA ASN A 255 9.57 -14.66 5.60
C ASN A 255 10.04 -13.28 6.14
N ASN A 256 9.30 -12.66 7.05
CA ASN A 256 9.70 -11.42 7.72
C ASN A 256 10.46 -11.66 9.04
N LEU A 257 11.24 -12.74 9.11
CA LEU A 257 12.01 -13.13 10.29
C LEU A 257 11.12 -13.35 11.53
N VAL A 258 9.98 -13.97 11.32
CA VAL A 258 9.01 -14.31 12.38
C VAL A 258 9.13 -15.78 12.72
N ASN A 259 9.18 -16.08 14.03
CA ASN A 259 9.18 -17.45 14.54
C ASN A 259 7.77 -18.07 14.39
N ARG A 260 7.60 -18.86 13.32
CA ARG A 260 6.30 -19.48 12.98
C ARG A 260 5.78 -20.37 14.08
N GLN A 261 6.64 -21.25 14.63
CA GLN A 261 6.24 -22.23 15.65
C GLN A 261 5.74 -21.53 16.92
N ALA A 262 6.53 -20.58 17.45
CA ALA A 262 6.13 -19.82 18.63
C ALA A 262 4.87 -18.97 18.39
N THR A 263 4.65 -18.49 17.16
CA THR A 263 3.43 -17.78 16.80
C THR A 263 2.20 -18.68 16.86
N LEU A 264 2.29 -19.91 16.34
CA LEU A 264 1.21 -20.89 16.41
C LEU A 264 0.91 -21.31 17.85
N GLU A 265 1.94 -21.48 18.67
CA GLU A 265 1.82 -21.77 20.10
C GLU A 265 1.08 -20.63 20.82
N LEU A 266 1.44 -19.38 20.59
CA LEU A 266 0.72 -18.23 21.16
C LEU A 266 -0.74 -18.19 20.70
N MET A 267 -1.04 -18.40 19.42
CA MET A 267 -2.43 -18.48 18.94
C MET A 267 -3.22 -19.57 19.67
N ALA A 268 -2.61 -20.74 19.85
CA ALA A 268 -3.24 -21.84 20.56
C ALA A 268 -3.46 -21.54 22.06
N GLU A 269 -2.56 -20.80 22.71
CA GLU A 269 -2.73 -20.35 24.09
C GLU A 269 -3.87 -19.33 24.20
N ILE A 270 -3.93 -18.32 23.31
CA ILE A 270 -5.06 -17.38 23.26
C ILE A 270 -6.39 -18.13 23.09
N ALA A 271 -6.44 -19.10 22.18
CA ALA A 271 -7.64 -19.89 21.90
C ALA A 271 -8.04 -20.83 23.06
N ARG A 272 -7.15 -21.17 24.00
CA ARG A 272 -7.46 -21.94 25.21
C ARG A 272 -7.93 -21.05 26.37
N SER A 273 -7.77 -19.73 26.28
CA SER A 273 -8.18 -18.86 27.38
C SER A 273 -9.69 -18.87 27.58
N ALA A 274 -10.11 -18.86 28.82
CA ALA A 274 -11.54 -18.83 29.18
C ALA A 274 -12.17 -17.45 28.92
N VAL A 275 -11.36 -16.39 28.92
CA VAL A 275 -11.83 -14.99 28.85
C VAL A 275 -11.54 -14.32 27.52
N LEU A 276 -10.81 -14.98 26.61
CA LEU A 276 -10.48 -14.48 25.27
C LEU A 276 -11.24 -15.27 24.21
N HIS A 277 -11.52 -14.61 23.11
CA HIS A 277 -11.93 -15.23 21.84
C HIS A 277 -10.97 -14.79 20.74
N LEU A 278 -10.29 -15.76 20.14
CA LEU A 278 -9.30 -15.51 19.10
C LEU A 278 -9.98 -15.36 17.73
N VAL A 279 -9.78 -14.24 17.08
CA VAL A 279 -10.18 -14.04 15.69
C VAL A 279 -8.92 -14.01 14.83
N ILE A 280 -8.82 -14.91 13.86
CA ILE A 280 -7.64 -15.07 13.01
C ILE A 280 -7.95 -14.54 11.62
N ARG A 281 -7.14 -13.61 11.16
CA ARG A 281 -7.16 -13.11 9.80
C ARG A 281 -5.87 -13.48 9.08
N GLY A 282 -5.98 -14.30 8.04
CA GLY A 282 -4.85 -14.60 7.14
C GLY A 282 -4.35 -13.37 6.41
N HIS A 283 -3.08 -13.38 6.02
CA HIS A 283 -2.52 -12.31 5.19
C HIS A 283 -3.21 -12.28 3.81
N ALA A 284 -3.37 -11.09 3.22
CA ALA A 284 -4.03 -10.93 1.91
C ALA A 284 -3.34 -11.67 0.76
N ARG A 285 -2.06 -12.02 0.91
CA ARG A 285 -1.30 -12.90 -0.01
C ARG A 285 -1.12 -14.25 0.68
N GLU A 286 -2.05 -15.17 0.47
CA GLU A 286 -2.08 -16.49 1.10
C GLU A 286 -0.81 -17.33 0.86
N SER A 287 -0.12 -17.12 -0.29
CA SER A 287 1.12 -17.83 -0.61
C SER A 287 2.28 -17.58 0.37
N ASP A 288 2.28 -16.44 1.07
CA ASP A 288 3.44 -16.01 1.86
C ASP A 288 3.25 -16.21 3.38
N SER A 289 2.02 -16.50 3.83
CA SER A 289 1.67 -16.48 5.25
C SER A 289 0.50 -17.39 5.62
N GLY A 290 0.14 -18.33 4.76
CA GLY A 290 -0.97 -19.25 5.03
C GLY A 290 -0.72 -20.14 6.22
N LEU A 291 -1.77 -20.36 7.05
CA LEU A 291 -1.85 -21.50 7.94
C LEU A 291 -2.28 -22.72 7.12
N SER A 292 -1.77 -23.90 7.44
CA SER A 292 -2.24 -25.15 6.85
C SER A 292 -3.65 -25.48 7.31
N SER A 293 -4.36 -26.32 6.54
CA SER A 293 -5.69 -26.79 6.92
C SER A 293 -5.72 -27.49 8.28
N ASP A 294 -4.61 -28.17 8.65
CA ASP A 294 -4.51 -28.86 9.94
C ASP A 294 -4.33 -27.88 11.11
N GLU A 295 -3.53 -26.82 10.90
CA GLU A 295 -3.37 -25.74 11.89
C GLU A 295 -4.70 -25.01 12.10
N TYR A 296 -5.42 -24.70 11.04
CA TYR A 296 -6.76 -24.12 11.13
C TYR A 296 -7.71 -25.03 11.93
N ARG A 297 -7.77 -26.32 11.61
CA ARG A 297 -8.62 -27.28 12.33
C ARG A 297 -8.25 -27.39 13.80
N SER A 298 -6.95 -27.42 14.11
CA SER A 298 -6.47 -27.49 15.49
C SER A 298 -6.90 -26.27 16.31
N LEU A 299 -6.78 -25.06 15.75
CA LEU A 299 -7.21 -23.85 16.42
C LEU A 299 -8.74 -23.78 16.59
N GLN A 300 -9.51 -24.16 15.57
CA GLN A 300 -10.98 -24.20 15.65
C GLN A 300 -11.49 -25.24 16.67
N ALA A 301 -10.78 -26.36 16.82
CA ALA A 301 -11.16 -27.42 17.79
C ALA A 301 -11.14 -26.93 19.23
N THR A 302 -10.50 -25.80 19.55
CA THR A 302 -10.56 -25.19 20.89
C THR A 302 -11.93 -24.64 21.25
N GLY A 303 -12.80 -24.39 20.25
CA GLY A 303 -14.11 -23.76 20.42
C GLY A 303 -14.07 -22.24 20.63
N ASN A 304 -12.88 -21.64 20.84
CA ASN A 304 -12.70 -20.22 21.13
C ASN A 304 -11.94 -19.47 20.02
N ALA A 305 -11.86 -20.05 18.83
CA ALA A 305 -11.22 -19.41 17.70
C ALA A 305 -12.16 -19.31 16.50
N THR A 306 -12.18 -18.17 15.88
CA THR A 306 -12.88 -17.89 14.61
C THR A 306 -11.87 -17.54 13.53
N ILE A 307 -11.92 -18.25 12.41
CA ILE A 307 -11.10 -17.95 11.25
C ILE A 307 -11.93 -17.17 10.25
N VAL A 308 -11.42 -16.01 9.84
CA VAL A 308 -12.14 -15.12 8.95
C VAL A 308 -11.60 -15.21 7.54
N SER A 309 -12.53 -15.41 6.59
CA SER A 309 -12.20 -15.49 5.17
C SER A 309 -11.66 -14.18 4.57
N GLY A 310 -10.95 -14.31 3.44
CA GLY A 310 -10.39 -13.19 2.67
C GLY A 310 -11.40 -12.14 2.19
N ALA A 311 -12.68 -12.47 2.15
CA ALA A 311 -13.73 -11.55 1.69
C ALA A 311 -14.06 -10.43 2.69
N MET A 312 -13.80 -10.65 3.99
CA MET A 312 -14.08 -9.63 5.02
C MET A 312 -12.98 -8.57 5.04
N SER A 313 -13.35 -7.30 5.17
CA SER A 313 -12.39 -6.21 5.25
C SER A 313 -11.68 -6.16 6.60
N SER A 314 -10.41 -5.75 6.62
CA SER A 314 -9.68 -5.52 7.88
C SER A 314 -10.36 -4.47 8.73
N ALA A 315 -10.95 -3.44 8.11
CA ALA A 315 -11.69 -2.39 8.82
C ALA A 315 -12.88 -2.95 9.60
N SER A 316 -13.68 -3.86 8.99
CA SER A 316 -14.80 -4.51 9.68
C SER A 316 -14.34 -5.27 10.92
N LEU A 317 -13.24 -6.01 10.82
CA LEU A 317 -12.69 -6.80 11.92
C LEU A 317 -12.14 -5.94 13.05
N ILE A 318 -11.36 -4.88 12.72
CA ILE A 318 -10.80 -3.98 13.73
C ILE A 318 -11.91 -3.20 14.43
N SER A 319 -12.98 -2.82 13.74
CA SER A 319 -14.14 -2.19 14.37
C SER A 319 -14.77 -3.11 15.42
N GLY A 320 -14.88 -4.41 15.14
CA GLY A 320 -15.52 -5.40 15.99
C GLY A 320 -14.63 -6.05 17.05
N CYS A 321 -13.31 -5.76 17.09
CA CYS A 321 -12.41 -6.33 18.08
C CYS A 321 -12.19 -5.41 19.30
N ASP A 322 -11.77 -6.01 20.42
CA ASP A 322 -11.39 -5.29 21.64
C ASP A 322 -9.89 -4.97 21.66
N VAL A 323 -9.08 -5.85 21.07
CA VAL A 323 -7.62 -5.71 21.02
C VAL A 323 -7.07 -6.29 19.72
N LEU A 324 -6.11 -5.57 19.13
CA LEU A 324 -5.33 -6.06 18.01
C LEU A 324 -4.06 -6.75 18.51
N VAL A 325 -3.76 -7.92 17.97
CA VAL A 325 -2.48 -8.61 18.14
C VAL A 325 -1.83 -8.74 16.76
N ASP A 326 -0.66 -8.17 16.60
CA ASP A 326 0.06 -8.19 15.32
C ASP A 326 1.57 -8.09 15.56
N ILE A 327 2.40 -8.57 14.63
CA ILE A 327 3.85 -8.59 14.80
C ILE A 327 4.50 -7.45 14.02
N ASP A 328 4.17 -7.30 12.72
CA ASP A 328 4.87 -6.36 11.84
C ASP A 328 4.02 -5.82 10.67
N SER A 329 2.71 -5.91 10.74
CA SER A 329 1.83 -5.41 9.69
C SER A 329 1.54 -3.91 9.86
N SER A 330 1.45 -3.19 8.75
CA SER A 330 1.01 -1.79 8.73
C SER A 330 -0.44 -1.58 9.21
N ILE A 331 -1.21 -2.65 9.34
CA ILE A 331 -2.58 -2.59 9.87
C ILE A 331 -2.62 -2.10 11.32
N ALA A 332 -1.52 -2.26 12.06
CA ALA A 332 -1.38 -1.73 13.42
C ALA A 332 -1.54 -0.21 13.49
N PHE A 333 -1.23 0.52 12.43
CA PHE A 333 -1.45 1.96 12.36
C PHE A 333 -2.94 2.34 12.40
N ASP A 334 -3.81 1.52 11.80
CA ASP A 334 -5.26 1.73 11.91
C ASP A 334 -5.71 1.62 13.38
N ALA A 335 -5.22 0.60 14.10
CA ALA A 335 -5.54 0.44 15.52
C ALA A 335 -5.07 1.65 16.35
N VAL A 336 -3.85 2.14 16.09
CA VAL A 336 -3.30 3.31 16.79
C VAL A 336 -4.11 4.58 16.52
N ILE A 337 -4.54 4.82 15.27
CA ILE A 337 -5.35 5.98 14.89
C ILE A 337 -6.76 5.89 15.50
N LEU A 338 -7.33 4.68 15.57
CA LEU A 338 -8.65 4.42 16.14
C LEU A 338 -8.64 4.27 17.66
N GLU A 339 -7.48 4.47 18.28
CA GLU A 339 -7.30 4.34 19.73
C GLU A 339 -7.73 2.96 20.27
N LYS A 340 -7.46 1.91 19.48
CA LYS A 340 -7.63 0.53 19.90
C LYS A 340 -6.37 0.02 20.61
N PRO A 341 -6.51 -0.78 21.69
CA PRO A 341 -5.38 -1.47 22.28
C PRO A 341 -4.67 -2.33 21.23
N TYR A 342 -3.35 -2.18 21.15
CA TYR A 342 -2.50 -2.94 20.26
C TYR A 342 -1.39 -3.63 21.03
N VAL A 343 -1.30 -4.95 20.91
CA VAL A 343 -0.29 -5.79 21.56
C VAL A 343 0.64 -6.38 20.51
N ARG A 344 1.93 -6.13 20.68
CA ARG A 344 2.99 -6.67 19.83
C ARG A 344 3.82 -7.70 20.60
N PRO A 345 3.68 -9.00 20.30
CA PRO A 345 4.54 -10.05 20.86
C PRO A 345 5.96 -9.97 20.27
N ARG A 346 6.82 -9.11 20.85
CA ARG A 346 8.16 -8.78 20.33
C ARG A 346 9.06 -10.01 20.21
N TYR A 347 8.94 -10.96 21.11
CA TYR A 347 9.72 -12.20 21.15
C TYR A 347 9.48 -13.14 19.96
N LEU A 348 8.40 -12.93 19.21
CA LEU A 348 8.09 -13.70 18.00
C LEU A 348 8.88 -13.25 16.77
N GLN A 349 9.51 -12.10 16.84
CA GLN A 349 10.30 -11.54 15.74
C GLN A 349 11.78 -11.54 16.10
N ASP A 350 12.65 -11.77 15.13
CA ASP A 350 14.10 -11.72 15.31
C ASP A 350 14.56 -10.43 15.98
N ALA A 351 15.50 -10.53 16.90
CA ALA A 351 16.00 -9.40 17.68
C ALA A 351 16.64 -8.30 16.83
N SER A 352 17.14 -8.63 15.64
CA SER A 352 17.72 -7.65 14.71
C SER A 352 16.70 -6.74 14.03
N VAL A 353 15.40 -7.09 14.08
CA VAL A 353 14.34 -6.27 13.51
C VAL A 353 13.92 -5.21 14.52
N THR A 354 14.23 -3.96 14.25
CA THR A 354 13.76 -2.80 15.03
C THR A 354 12.54 -2.16 14.33
N THR A 355 11.65 -1.60 15.13
CA THR A 355 10.42 -0.98 14.62
C THR A 355 10.20 0.37 15.28
N ILE A 356 9.33 1.18 14.70
CA ILE A 356 8.91 2.47 15.27
C ILE A 356 8.27 2.34 16.67
N TRP A 357 7.75 1.16 16.98
CA TRP A 357 7.16 0.87 18.30
C TRP A 357 8.22 0.81 19.41
N ASP A 358 9.47 0.48 19.04
CA ASP A 358 10.61 0.44 19.95
C ASP A 358 11.03 1.88 20.32
N ASP A 359 10.90 2.84 19.40
CA ASP A 359 11.37 4.22 19.58
C ASP A 359 10.26 5.18 20.05
N LEU A 360 9.03 5.02 19.52
CA LEU A 360 7.96 6.01 19.66
C LEU A 360 6.74 5.50 20.45
N GLY A 361 6.75 4.24 20.90
CA GLY A 361 5.62 3.64 21.60
C GLY A 361 4.40 3.40 20.68
N GLY A 362 3.20 3.36 21.26
CA GLY A 362 1.95 3.09 20.53
C GLY A 362 1.57 1.61 20.45
N ALA A 363 2.42 0.72 20.98
CA ALA A 363 2.17 -0.70 21.12
C ALA A 363 2.53 -1.18 22.53
N HIS A 364 1.74 -2.07 23.10
CA HIS A 364 2.17 -2.87 24.25
C HIS A 364 3.08 -3.98 23.75
N GLN A 365 4.35 -3.87 24.03
CA GLN A 365 5.33 -4.88 23.64
C GLN A 365 5.48 -5.93 24.75
N THR A 366 5.50 -7.19 24.38
CA THR A 366 5.68 -8.32 25.31
C THR A 366 6.84 -9.19 24.87
N ASP A 367 7.56 -9.76 25.85
CA ASP A 367 8.78 -10.55 25.68
C ASP A 367 8.57 -12.07 25.82
N SER A 368 7.34 -12.50 26.13
CA SER A 368 6.99 -13.92 26.30
C SER A 368 5.50 -14.17 26.04
N ALA A 369 5.16 -15.42 25.79
CA ALA A 369 3.76 -15.87 25.63
C ALA A 369 2.95 -15.58 26.90
N SER A 370 3.48 -15.90 28.07
CA SER A 370 2.80 -15.65 29.34
C SER A 370 2.54 -14.17 29.60
N ALA A 371 3.50 -13.29 29.30
CA ALA A 371 3.31 -11.86 29.40
C ALA A 371 2.23 -11.37 28.41
N THR A 372 2.21 -11.91 27.19
CA THR A 372 1.18 -11.60 26.19
C THR A 372 -0.21 -12.00 26.68
N ILE A 373 -0.38 -13.23 27.13
CA ILE A 373 -1.67 -13.74 27.63
C ILE A 373 -2.12 -12.93 28.84
N GLY A 374 -1.24 -12.75 29.85
CA GLY A 374 -1.57 -11.98 31.04
C GLY A 374 -2.03 -10.55 30.73
N LEU A 375 -1.41 -9.91 29.73
CA LEU A 375 -1.81 -8.60 29.27
C LEU A 375 -3.17 -8.64 28.55
N LEU A 376 -3.38 -9.57 27.65
CA LEU A 376 -4.65 -9.74 26.91
C LEU A 376 -5.83 -10.03 27.85
N GLU A 377 -5.61 -10.78 28.94
CA GLU A 377 -6.62 -11.08 29.96
C GLU A 377 -6.84 -9.95 30.96
N SER A 378 -5.90 -9.00 31.04
CA SER A 378 -5.99 -7.91 32.01
C SER A 378 -7.21 -7.01 31.76
N ALA A 379 -8.03 -6.81 32.79
CA ALA A 379 -9.13 -5.86 32.76
C ALA A 379 -8.66 -4.40 32.55
N ARG A 380 -7.37 -4.11 32.74
CA ARG A 380 -6.77 -2.78 32.63
C ARG A 380 -6.08 -2.54 31.29
N LEU A 381 -6.26 -3.44 30.31
CA LEU A 381 -5.70 -3.23 28.98
C LEU A 381 -6.31 -1.98 28.33
N THR A 382 -5.49 -0.97 28.11
CA THR A 382 -5.87 0.30 27.49
C THR A 382 -5.00 0.54 26.24
N VAL A 383 -5.22 1.67 25.58
CA VAL A 383 -4.33 2.13 24.48
C VAL A 383 -2.92 2.34 25.02
N ALA A 384 -1.93 1.83 24.33
CA ALA A 384 -0.53 2.01 24.71
C ALA A 384 -0.11 3.49 24.58
N PRO A 385 0.67 4.01 25.54
CA PRO A 385 1.22 5.36 25.42
C PRO A 385 2.09 5.49 24.17
N ARG A 386 2.07 6.66 23.56
CA ARG A 386 2.89 6.98 22.38
C ARG A 386 3.49 8.37 22.52
N ASP A 387 4.62 8.60 21.86
CA ASP A 387 5.24 9.91 21.79
C ASP A 387 4.31 10.93 21.12
N LEU A 388 4.33 12.19 21.56
CA LEU A 388 3.52 13.26 20.99
C LEU A 388 3.88 13.53 19.51
N SER A 389 5.12 13.30 19.13
CA SER A 389 5.62 13.44 17.76
C SER A 389 5.25 12.26 16.86
N PHE A 390 4.63 11.19 17.38
CA PHE A 390 4.35 9.96 16.62
C PHE A 390 3.73 10.23 15.25
N ALA A 391 2.69 11.06 15.20
CA ALA A 391 2.00 11.35 13.93
C ALA A 391 2.90 12.09 12.93
N ASP A 392 3.70 13.04 13.41
CA ASP A 392 4.60 13.83 12.56
C ASP A 392 5.77 12.99 12.04
N VAL A 393 6.37 12.17 12.92
CA VAL A 393 7.50 11.31 12.56
C VAL A 393 7.07 10.15 11.67
N VAL A 394 5.96 9.48 12.01
CA VAL A 394 5.52 8.26 11.32
C VAL A 394 4.68 8.57 10.10
N PHE A 395 3.70 9.47 10.23
CA PHE A 395 2.75 9.77 9.15
C PHE A 395 3.07 11.06 8.38
N GLY A 396 4.09 11.81 8.81
CA GLY A 396 4.48 13.06 8.16
C GLY A 396 3.48 14.20 8.30
N GLY A 397 2.65 14.15 9.36
CA GLY A 397 1.61 15.14 9.69
C GLY A 397 0.26 14.51 10.01
N ARG A 398 -0.73 15.35 10.26
CA ARG A 398 -2.08 14.96 10.66
C ARG A 398 -3.15 15.44 9.68
N GLY A 399 -4.23 14.65 9.55
CA GLY A 399 -5.50 15.04 8.97
C GLY A 399 -5.44 15.73 7.63
N HIS A 400 -6.00 16.92 7.56
CA HIS A 400 -6.12 17.71 6.34
C HIS A 400 -4.76 18.09 5.75
N GLU A 401 -3.76 18.39 6.56
CA GLU A 401 -2.45 18.89 6.10
C GLU A 401 -1.78 17.93 5.11
N VAL A 402 -1.89 16.61 5.37
CA VAL A 402 -1.31 15.60 4.49
C VAL A 402 -2.05 15.57 3.16
N LEU A 403 -3.38 15.49 3.19
CA LEU A 403 -4.18 15.38 1.97
C LEU A 403 -4.16 16.66 1.13
N ASP A 404 -4.19 17.82 1.78
CA ASP A 404 -4.07 19.14 1.13
C ASP A 404 -2.69 19.29 0.47
N ARG A 405 -1.63 18.74 1.09
CA ARG A 405 -0.28 18.70 0.49
C ARG A 405 -0.26 17.87 -0.78
N TYR A 406 -0.81 16.64 -0.78
CA TYR A 406 -0.93 15.83 -2.00
C TYR A 406 -1.68 16.57 -3.09
N GLN A 407 -2.82 17.13 -2.75
CA GLN A 407 -3.65 17.88 -3.66
C GLN A 407 -2.89 19.06 -4.28
N LYS A 408 -2.29 19.92 -3.45
CA LYS A 408 -1.52 21.08 -3.87
C LYS A 408 -0.33 20.70 -4.76
N GLU A 409 0.48 19.75 -4.33
CA GLU A 409 1.71 19.36 -5.04
C GLU A 409 1.39 18.68 -6.38
N LEU A 410 0.40 17.78 -6.43
CA LEU A 410 0.00 17.14 -7.68
C LEU A 410 -0.55 18.15 -8.68
N TRP A 411 -1.41 19.07 -8.25
CA TRP A 411 -1.96 20.07 -9.15
C TRP A 411 -0.92 21.11 -9.57
N SER A 412 0.04 21.44 -8.73
CA SER A 412 1.14 22.34 -9.11
C SER A 412 2.00 21.75 -10.23
N LEU A 413 2.21 20.41 -10.21
CA LEU A 413 2.93 19.71 -11.29
C LEU A 413 2.11 19.63 -12.59
N VAL A 414 0.78 19.58 -12.51
CA VAL A 414 -0.10 19.64 -13.70
C VAL A 414 -0.06 21.03 -14.35
N ASP A 415 -0.10 22.08 -13.53
CA ASP A 415 -0.20 23.47 -13.97
C ASP A 415 1.16 24.09 -14.29
N GLY A 416 2.25 23.47 -13.80
CA GLY A 416 3.62 23.90 -14.06
C GLY A 416 4.03 23.80 -15.55
N PRO A 417 5.08 24.49 -15.97
CA PRO A 417 5.64 24.30 -17.31
C PRO A 417 6.04 22.83 -17.47
N ALA A 418 5.71 22.23 -18.64
CA ALA A 418 6.10 20.86 -18.94
C ALA A 418 7.60 20.68 -18.66
N SER A 419 7.94 19.74 -17.77
CA SER A 419 9.32 19.50 -17.38
C SER A 419 10.14 19.23 -18.63
N ASN A 420 11.12 20.10 -18.91
CA ASN A 420 12.08 19.92 -20.02
C ASN A 420 13.03 18.77 -19.66
N HIS A 421 12.56 17.54 -19.75
CA HIS A 421 13.42 16.38 -19.86
C HIS A 421 14.01 16.29 -21.28
N SER A 422 14.64 17.41 -21.73
CA SER A 422 15.55 17.34 -22.84
C SER A 422 16.75 16.49 -22.40
N ALA A 423 16.84 15.29 -22.99
CA ALA A 423 17.97 14.42 -22.86
C ALA A 423 19.26 15.24 -22.99
N SER A 424 19.98 15.45 -21.90
CA SER A 424 21.38 15.82 -21.97
C SER A 424 22.16 14.59 -22.47
N THR A 425 22.12 14.38 -23.77
CA THR A 425 23.10 13.57 -24.49
C THR A 425 24.39 14.38 -24.49
N THR A 426 25.09 14.40 -23.38
CA THR A 426 26.51 14.73 -23.41
C THR A 426 27.20 13.52 -24.04
N ALA A 427 27.45 13.64 -25.34
CA ALA A 427 28.49 12.91 -26.01
C ALA A 427 29.80 13.21 -25.28
N SER A 428 30.35 12.23 -24.60
CA SER A 428 31.76 12.20 -24.23
C SER A 428 32.49 11.49 -25.36
N GLU A 429 33.29 12.25 -26.09
CA GLU A 429 34.37 11.78 -26.95
C GLU A 429 35.35 10.94 -26.16
#